data_122702a9fbb3ba4e73ed6bd425fde432
#
_entry.id   122702a9fbb3ba4e73ed6bd425fde432
#
_cell.length_a   1.000
_cell.length_b   1.000
_cell.length_c   1.000
_cell.angle_alpha   90.00
_cell.angle_beta   90.00
_cell.angle_gamma   90.00
#
_symmetry.space_group_name_H-M   'P 1'
#
loop_
_entity.id
_entity.type
_entity.pdbx_description
1 polymer ?
#
loop_
_entity_poly.entity_id
_entity_poly.type
_entity_poly.pdbx_seq_one_letter_code
_entity_poly.pdbx_strand_id
1 'polypeptide(L)'
;MSQTINDRLQGLRALFSQEGIQAFIIPSTDPHLSEYVAPHWKSREWISGFTGSAGTVVITTSQAGLWTDSRYFLQAAQQLKGTEIKLYKEMLPETPSISAFLSTQLTPGDAVGIDGKMFSAEEVERMQAELQKCQIKVKSISDPLDKLWTDRPPMPEAPAFIYETQYAGKSSIEKIAIIRKELKKCNAKALFLSALDEIAWTLNLRGNDVHCNPVLVSYLLIEENETHYFIQPQKITAEVATYMKETGVNLHTYEEAEAYLSRISVESLLLNPAKTNYAMYSAVNPDCRIIHGASGHLIESHPQRTGNSWNTCCHATGWSSFG
;
A
#
# COMPACT_ATOMS: atom_id res chain seq x y z
N MET A 1 -9.04 23.19 21.00
CA MET A 1 -10.37 22.59 20.75
C MET A 1 -10.14 21.48 19.70
N SER A 2 -10.72 20.31 19.90
CA SER A 2 -10.64 19.24 18.89
C SER A 2 -11.37 19.68 17.62
N GLN A 3 -10.73 19.54 16.45
CA GLN A 3 -11.36 19.82 15.16
C GLN A 3 -12.53 18.88 14.92
N THR A 4 -13.69 19.42 14.52
CA THR A 4 -14.82 18.59 14.09
C THR A 4 -14.53 17.94 12.74
N ILE A 5 -15.28 16.89 12.38
CA ILE A 5 -15.16 16.25 11.04
C ILE A 5 -15.39 17.28 9.93
N ASN A 6 -16.39 18.15 10.08
CA ASN A 6 -16.69 19.18 9.07
C ASN A 6 -15.55 20.21 8.96
N ASP A 7 -14.88 20.58 10.06
CA ASP A 7 -13.70 21.45 10.02
C ASP A 7 -12.55 20.81 9.25
N ARG A 8 -12.31 19.50 9.44
CA ARG A 8 -11.29 18.74 8.72
C ARG A 8 -11.57 18.70 7.21
N LEU A 9 -12.83 18.46 6.82
CA LEU A 9 -13.25 18.48 5.42
C LEU A 9 -13.06 19.85 4.78
N GLN A 10 -13.43 20.92 5.47
CA GLN A 10 -13.21 22.29 5.00
C GLN A 10 -11.72 22.61 4.87
N GLY A 11 -10.90 22.22 5.85
CA GLY A 11 -9.44 22.36 5.79
C GLY A 11 -8.85 21.67 4.56
N LEU A 12 -9.29 20.46 4.25
CA LEU A 12 -8.83 19.73 3.07
C LEU A 12 -9.27 20.42 1.76
N ARG A 13 -10.53 20.86 1.67
CA ARG A 13 -11.02 21.60 0.50
C ARG A 13 -10.26 22.90 0.24
N ALA A 14 -9.82 23.58 1.29
CA ALA A 14 -9.02 24.79 1.15
C ALA A 14 -7.68 24.56 0.43
N LEU A 15 -7.16 23.32 0.44
CA LEU A 15 -5.92 22.95 -0.25
C LEU A 15 -6.15 22.59 -1.72
N PHE A 16 -7.37 22.30 -2.15
CA PHE A 16 -7.68 21.82 -3.52
C PHE A 16 -7.18 22.76 -4.60
N SER A 17 -7.38 24.06 -4.45
CA SER A 17 -6.92 25.05 -5.44
C SER A 17 -5.39 25.06 -5.56
N GLN A 18 -4.67 24.96 -4.43
CA GLN A 18 -3.22 24.91 -4.43
C GLN A 18 -2.69 23.66 -5.12
N GLU A 19 -3.34 22.52 -4.89
CA GLU A 19 -2.97 21.23 -5.47
C GLU A 19 -3.49 21.08 -6.92
N GLY A 20 -4.37 21.97 -7.38
CA GLY A 20 -4.97 21.92 -8.73
C GLY A 20 -5.86 20.69 -8.91
N ILE A 21 -6.70 20.39 -7.93
CA ILE A 21 -7.65 19.27 -7.90
C ILE A 21 -9.04 19.77 -7.52
N GLN A 22 -10.08 19.03 -7.84
CA GLN A 22 -11.49 19.30 -7.52
C GLN A 22 -12.11 18.21 -6.64
N ALA A 23 -11.41 17.09 -6.47
CA ALA A 23 -11.77 16.03 -5.55
C ALA A 23 -10.51 15.34 -5.00
N PHE A 24 -10.65 14.69 -3.84
CA PHE A 24 -9.59 13.86 -3.25
C PHE A 24 -10.17 12.56 -2.72
N ILE A 25 -9.45 11.43 -2.93
CA ILE A 25 -9.88 10.10 -2.52
C ILE A 25 -8.95 9.58 -1.43
N ILE A 26 -9.54 9.06 -0.33
CA ILE A 26 -8.80 8.53 0.82
C ILE A 26 -9.28 7.11 1.10
N PRO A 27 -8.51 6.08 0.77
CA PRO A 27 -8.85 4.68 1.01
C PRO A 27 -8.52 4.23 2.44
N SER A 28 -8.88 2.99 2.77
CA SER A 28 -8.48 2.30 4.01
C SER A 28 -7.27 1.41 3.73
N THR A 29 -6.10 2.01 3.51
CA THR A 29 -4.89 1.26 3.16
C THR A 29 -3.64 1.99 3.66
N ASP A 30 -2.48 1.39 3.45
CA ASP A 30 -1.15 1.93 3.70
C ASP A 30 -0.27 1.80 2.45
N PRO A 31 0.99 2.28 2.46
CA PRO A 31 1.89 2.19 1.30
C PRO A 31 2.23 0.76 0.84
N HIS A 32 1.86 -0.23 1.61
CA HIS A 32 2.09 -1.65 1.33
C HIS A 32 0.79 -2.39 0.98
N LEU A 33 -0.33 -1.66 0.91
CA LEU A 33 -1.67 -2.21 0.62
C LEU A 33 -2.05 -3.31 1.62
N SER A 34 -1.68 -3.11 2.90
CA SER A 34 -1.90 -4.05 3.97
C SER A 34 -3.37 -4.15 4.34
N GLU A 35 -3.83 -5.35 4.73
CA GLU A 35 -5.19 -5.55 5.24
C GLU A 35 -5.39 -4.82 6.59
N TYR A 36 -4.37 -4.83 7.44
CA TYR A 36 -4.37 -4.13 8.73
C TYR A 36 -3.43 -2.93 8.67
N VAL A 37 -3.98 -1.77 8.93
CA VAL A 37 -3.29 -0.48 8.77
C VAL A 37 -2.79 0.03 10.11
N ALA A 38 -1.51 0.38 10.18
CA ALA A 38 -0.94 1.01 11.37
C ALA A 38 -1.55 2.42 11.62
N PRO A 39 -1.61 2.89 12.88
CA PRO A 39 -2.26 4.16 13.24
C PRO A 39 -1.82 5.37 12.40
N HIS A 40 -0.56 5.41 11.98
CA HIS A 40 -0.02 6.47 11.13
C HIS A 40 -0.79 6.67 9.82
N TRP A 41 -1.28 5.60 9.20
CA TRP A 41 -1.98 5.63 7.91
C TRP A 41 -3.51 5.56 8.02
N LYS A 42 -4.09 5.72 9.21
CA LYS A 42 -5.55 5.75 9.39
C LYS A 42 -6.20 7.07 8.95
N SER A 43 -5.74 7.61 7.82
CA SER A 43 -6.20 8.88 7.25
C SER A 43 -7.70 8.93 7.01
N ARG A 44 -8.29 7.83 6.49
CA ARG A 44 -9.72 7.71 6.27
C ARG A 44 -10.50 7.77 7.60
N GLU A 45 -10.01 7.09 8.65
CA GLU A 45 -10.62 7.15 9.98
C GLU A 45 -10.56 8.56 10.56
N TRP A 46 -9.40 9.21 10.45
CA TRP A 46 -9.24 10.57 10.95
C TRP A 46 -10.15 11.57 10.25
N ILE A 47 -10.22 11.57 8.91
CA ILE A 47 -11.00 12.57 8.16
C ILE A 47 -12.51 12.38 8.29
N SER A 48 -12.99 11.15 8.53
CA SER A 48 -14.41 10.83 8.54
C SER A 48 -14.99 10.50 9.91
N GLY A 49 -14.17 10.13 10.90
CA GLY A 49 -14.61 9.57 12.17
C GLY A 49 -15.17 8.15 12.08
N PHE A 50 -15.15 7.54 10.88
CA PHE A 50 -15.60 6.17 10.68
C PHE A 50 -14.48 5.19 11.01
N THR A 51 -14.72 4.25 11.95
CA THR A 51 -13.69 3.33 12.48
C THR A 51 -13.78 1.89 11.93
N GLY A 52 -14.70 1.60 11.01
CA GLY A 52 -14.75 0.30 10.32
C GLY A 52 -13.46 0.04 9.53
N SER A 53 -13.07 -1.22 9.31
CA SER A 53 -11.79 -1.54 8.67
C SER A 53 -11.79 -1.32 7.14
N ALA A 54 -12.95 -1.34 6.50
CA ALA A 54 -13.07 -1.17 5.04
C ALA A 54 -13.92 0.04 4.68
N GLY A 55 -13.43 0.85 3.75
CA GLY A 55 -14.16 1.98 3.20
C GLY A 55 -13.24 3.01 2.54
N THR A 56 -13.83 3.79 1.66
CA THR A 56 -13.14 4.87 0.93
C THR A 56 -13.92 6.16 1.07
N VAL A 57 -13.25 7.23 1.48
CA VAL A 57 -13.83 8.58 1.51
C VAL A 57 -13.48 9.31 0.24
N VAL A 58 -14.49 9.92 -0.38
CA VAL A 58 -14.32 10.81 -1.52
C VAL A 58 -14.84 12.18 -1.14
N ILE A 59 -14.02 13.20 -1.31
CA ILE A 59 -14.34 14.59 -0.98
C ILE A 59 -14.21 15.40 -2.25
N THR A 60 -15.28 16.09 -2.63
CA THR A 60 -15.30 17.09 -3.71
C THR A 60 -15.36 18.50 -3.13
N THR A 61 -15.33 19.49 -3.95
CA THR A 61 -15.48 20.90 -3.54
C THR A 61 -16.78 21.16 -2.77
N SER A 62 -17.86 20.38 -3.01
CA SER A 62 -19.20 20.61 -2.47
C SER A 62 -19.80 19.42 -1.73
N GLN A 63 -19.28 18.21 -1.90
CA GLN A 63 -19.83 17.00 -1.31
C GLN A 63 -18.74 16.15 -0.68
N ALA A 64 -19.13 15.26 0.25
CA ALA A 64 -18.29 14.22 0.80
C ALA A 64 -19.10 12.92 0.94
N GLY A 65 -18.47 11.79 0.61
CA GLY A 65 -19.10 10.47 0.71
C GLY A 65 -18.15 9.43 1.25
N LEU A 66 -18.69 8.47 1.99
CA LEU A 66 -18.02 7.24 2.43
C LEU A 66 -18.66 6.05 1.73
N TRP A 67 -17.87 5.33 0.95
CA TRP A 67 -18.20 4.02 0.39
C TRP A 67 -17.71 2.95 1.35
N THR A 68 -18.58 2.01 1.73
CA THR A 68 -18.21 0.87 2.60
C THR A 68 -19.10 -0.33 2.31
N ASP A 69 -18.64 -1.52 2.68
CA ASP A 69 -19.36 -2.77 2.46
C ASP A 69 -20.43 -3.08 3.54
N SER A 70 -21.21 -4.15 3.32
CA SER A 70 -22.36 -4.50 4.14
C SER A 70 -22.07 -4.77 5.62
N ARG A 71 -20.83 -5.15 5.96
CA ARG A 71 -20.39 -5.39 7.35
C ARG A 71 -20.49 -4.12 8.19
N TYR A 72 -20.43 -2.94 7.57
CA TYR A 72 -20.29 -1.66 8.25
C TYR A 72 -21.45 -0.69 8.05
N PHE A 73 -22.52 -1.04 7.32
CA PHE A 73 -23.62 -0.12 7.02
C PHE A 73 -24.25 0.53 8.26
N LEU A 74 -24.50 -0.25 9.31
CA LEU A 74 -25.10 0.26 10.55
C LEU A 74 -24.12 1.15 11.32
N GLN A 75 -22.88 0.71 11.45
CA GLN A 75 -21.82 1.47 12.14
C GLN A 75 -21.55 2.78 11.43
N ALA A 76 -21.39 2.76 10.10
CA ALA A 76 -21.16 3.97 9.32
C ALA A 76 -22.33 4.95 9.43
N ALA A 77 -23.59 4.48 9.31
CA ALA A 77 -24.76 5.33 9.46
C ALA A 77 -24.82 6.01 10.84
N GLN A 78 -24.36 5.34 11.90
CA GLN A 78 -24.32 5.89 13.25
C GLN A 78 -23.16 6.88 13.40
N GLN A 79 -21.96 6.54 12.94
CA GLN A 79 -20.76 7.35 13.13
C GLN A 79 -20.73 8.60 12.26
N LEU A 80 -21.35 8.56 11.09
CA LEU A 80 -21.45 9.73 10.19
C LEU A 80 -22.59 10.68 10.57
N LYS A 81 -23.41 10.34 11.56
CA LYS A 81 -24.53 11.19 11.99
C LYS A 81 -24.02 12.57 12.47
N GLY A 82 -24.58 13.63 11.90
CA GLY A 82 -24.18 15.01 12.23
C GLY A 82 -22.96 15.54 11.45
N THR A 83 -22.38 14.71 10.56
CA THR A 83 -21.38 15.15 9.58
C THR A 83 -22.05 15.42 8.23
N GLU A 84 -21.33 16.09 7.32
CA GLU A 84 -21.78 16.25 5.94
C GLU A 84 -21.46 15.03 5.03
N ILE A 85 -20.78 14.00 5.56
CA ILE A 85 -20.38 12.81 4.81
C ILE A 85 -21.59 11.92 4.56
N LYS A 86 -21.93 11.71 3.30
CA LYS A 86 -23.00 10.82 2.88
C LYS A 86 -22.52 9.36 2.84
N LEU A 87 -23.31 8.44 3.38
CA LEU A 87 -23.05 7.01 3.29
C LEU A 87 -23.47 6.45 1.93
N TYR A 88 -22.53 5.82 1.24
CA TYR A 88 -22.73 5.02 0.05
C TYR A 88 -22.51 3.54 0.36
N LYS A 89 -23.56 2.74 0.25
CA LYS A 89 -23.59 1.31 0.58
C LYS A 89 -23.14 0.51 -0.64
N GLU A 90 -21.87 0.08 -0.65
CA GLU A 90 -21.33 -0.69 -1.78
C GLU A 90 -22.15 -1.94 -2.09
N MET A 91 -22.09 -2.39 -3.33
CA MET A 91 -22.80 -3.55 -3.88
C MET A 91 -24.33 -3.42 -3.94
N LEU A 92 -24.91 -2.30 -3.51
CA LEU A 92 -26.34 -2.04 -3.76
C LEU A 92 -26.54 -1.42 -5.15
N PRO A 93 -27.60 -1.83 -5.89
CA PRO A 93 -27.82 -1.35 -7.27
C PRO A 93 -27.95 0.17 -7.41
N GLU A 94 -28.46 0.86 -6.38
CA GLU A 94 -28.64 2.29 -6.33
C GLU A 94 -27.34 3.06 -5.97
N THR A 95 -26.29 2.36 -5.55
CA THR A 95 -25.03 3.00 -5.15
C THR A 95 -24.09 3.13 -6.36
N PRO A 96 -23.76 4.36 -6.80
CA PRO A 96 -22.81 4.55 -7.87
C PRO A 96 -21.42 4.11 -7.44
N SER A 97 -20.62 3.59 -8.37
CA SER A 97 -19.18 3.46 -8.15
C SER A 97 -18.55 4.82 -7.92
N ILE A 98 -17.36 4.86 -7.30
CA ILE A 98 -16.62 6.12 -7.07
C ILE A 98 -16.37 6.86 -8.38
N SER A 99 -15.97 6.17 -9.44
CA SER A 99 -15.76 6.78 -10.76
C SER A 99 -17.06 7.34 -11.35
N ALA A 100 -18.19 6.63 -11.22
CA ALA A 100 -19.49 7.10 -11.66
C ALA A 100 -19.95 8.34 -10.86
N PHE A 101 -19.77 8.35 -9.55
CA PHE A 101 -20.05 9.50 -8.71
C PHE A 101 -19.20 10.70 -9.14
N LEU A 102 -17.87 10.54 -9.26
CA LEU A 102 -16.98 11.61 -9.68
C LEU A 102 -17.35 12.19 -11.05
N SER A 103 -17.75 11.33 -11.99
CA SER A 103 -18.20 11.76 -13.33
C SER A 103 -19.48 12.62 -13.29
N THR A 104 -20.28 12.54 -12.22
CA THR A 104 -21.45 13.42 -12.03
C THR A 104 -21.14 14.71 -11.28
N GLN A 105 -20.02 14.74 -10.54
CA GLN A 105 -19.63 15.88 -9.69
C GLN A 105 -18.61 16.80 -10.35
N LEU A 106 -17.86 16.29 -11.31
CA LEU A 106 -16.75 16.97 -11.95
C LEU A 106 -17.06 17.25 -13.43
N THR A 107 -16.34 18.21 -13.98
CA THR A 107 -16.46 18.62 -15.39
C THR A 107 -15.22 18.22 -16.19
N PRO A 108 -15.33 18.13 -17.54
CA PRO A 108 -14.17 17.88 -18.40
C PRO A 108 -13.03 18.88 -18.12
N GLY A 109 -11.84 18.35 -17.92
CA GLY A 109 -10.65 19.13 -17.56
C GLY A 109 -10.30 19.15 -16.08
N ASP A 110 -11.26 18.80 -15.18
CA ASP A 110 -11.03 18.67 -13.74
C ASP A 110 -10.07 17.53 -13.41
N ALA A 111 -9.53 17.57 -12.20
CA ALA A 111 -8.62 16.56 -11.70
C ALA A 111 -9.06 16.01 -10.33
N VAL A 112 -8.92 14.70 -10.17
CA VAL A 112 -9.06 13.99 -8.90
C VAL A 112 -7.67 13.75 -8.32
N GLY A 113 -7.43 14.22 -7.10
CA GLY A 113 -6.21 13.95 -6.33
C GLY A 113 -6.27 12.61 -5.62
N ILE A 114 -5.14 11.94 -5.59
CA ILE A 114 -4.88 10.77 -4.76
C ILE A 114 -3.49 10.88 -4.15
N ASP A 115 -3.26 10.28 -2.98
CA ASP A 115 -1.91 9.94 -2.57
C ASP A 115 -1.53 8.61 -3.25
N GLY A 116 -0.60 8.68 -4.21
CA GLY A 116 -0.18 7.49 -4.97
C GLY A 116 0.47 6.39 -4.14
N LYS A 117 0.85 6.67 -2.89
CA LYS A 117 1.34 5.67 -1.94
C LYS A 117 0.21 4.80 -1.39
N MET A 118 -1.04 5.28 -1.42
CA MET A 118 -2.21 4.61 -0.83
C MET A 118 -3.02 3.79 -1.83
N PHE A 119 -2.60 3.68 -3.07
CA PHE A 119 -3.29 2.94 -4.13
C PHE A 119 -2.31 2.04 -4.86
N SER A 120 -2.76 0.85 -5.25
CA SER A 120 -1.97 0.01 -6.14
C SER A 120 -1.85 0.65 -7.54
N ALA A 121 -0.79 0.30 -8.27
CA ALA A 121 -0.63 0.75 -9.65
C ALA A 121 -1.82 0.31 -10.52
N GLU A 122 -2.28 -0.94 -10.35
CA GLU A 122 -3.45 -1.48 -11.07
C GLU A 122 -4.74 -0.71 -10.80
N GLU A 123 -5.00 -0.31 -9.53
CA GLU A 123 -6.18 0.49 -9.16
C GLU A 123 -6.14 1.87 -9.81
N VAL A 124 -4.97 2.52 -9.81
CA VAL A 124 -4.83 3.85 -10.42
C VAL A 124 -4.98 3.76 -11.94
N GLU A 125 -4.37 2.79 -12.60
CA GLU A 125 -4.53 2.58 -14.05
C GLU A 125 -6.00 2.36 -14.42
N ARG A 126 -6.74 1.54 -13.65
CA ARG A 126 -8.17 1.33 -13.85
C ARG A 126 -8.97 2.62 -13.65
N MET A 127 -8.71 3.37 -12.57
CA MET A 127 -9.37 4.64 -12.29
C MET A 127 -9.10 5.68 -13.39
N GLN A 128 -7.86 5.76 -13.85
CA GLN A 128 -7.48 6.63 -14.98
C GLN A 128 -8.26 6.28 -16.25
N ALA A 129 -8.33 4.98 -16.60
CA ALA A 129 -9.05 4.52 -17.78
C ALA A 129 -10.57 4.81 -17.71
N GLU A 130 -11.19 4.72 -16.52
CA GLU A 130 -12.60 5.03 -16.31
C GLU A 130 -12.87 6.53 -16.41
N LEU A 131 -12.12 7.36 -15.68
CA LEU A 131 -12.33 8.81 -15.61
C LEU A 131 -11.91 9.54 -16.90
N GLN A 132 -10.94 9.00 -17.65
CA GLN A 132 -10.54 9.54 -18.95
C GLN A 132 -11.70 9.59 -19.94
N LYS A 133 -12.66 8.69 -19.85
CA LYS A 133 -13.89 8.71 -20.69
C LYS A 133 -14.71 9.98 -20.51
N CYS A 134 -14.61 10.61 -19.34
CA CYS A 134 -15.24 11.89 -19.00
C CYS A 134 -14.25 13.07 -19.04
N GLN A 135 -13.03 12.87 -19.57
CA GLN A 135 -11.96 13.85 -19.62
C GLN A 135 -11.55 14.39 -18.23
N ILE A 136 -11.67 13.56 -17.19
CA ILE A 136 -11.25 13.85 -15.83
C ILE A 136 -9.88 13.19 -15.62
N LYS A 137 -8.93 13.95 -15.04
CA LYS A 137 -7.56 13.47 -14.78
C LYS A 137 -7.46 12.89 -13.38
N VAL A 138 -6.60 11.87 -13.20
CA VAL A 138 -6.15 11.40 -11.87
C VAL A 138 -4.74 11.94 -11.64
N LYS A 139 -4.55 12.65 -10.54
CA LYS A 139 -3.29 13.29 -10.17
C LYS A 139 -2.77 12.70 -8.85
N SER A 140 -1.60 12.09 -8.89
CA SER A 140 -0.88 11.70 -7.67
C SER A 140 -0.25 12.95 -7.06
N ILE A 141 -0.56 13.21 -5.80
CA ILE A 141 -0.02 14.33 -5.01
C ILE A 141 0.52 13.81 -3.68
N SER A 142 1.34 14.59 -3.01
CA SER A 142 1.72 14.30 -1.62
C SER A 142 0.48 14.38 -0.71
N ASP A 143 0.45 13.56 0.36
CA ASP A 143 -0.71 13.52 1.26
C ASP A 143 -1.01 14.93 1.83
N PRO A 144 -2.15 15.55 1.44
CA PRO A 144 -2.50 16.88 1.94
C PRO A 144 -2.87 16.89 3.43
N LEU A 145 -3.15 15.71 4.01
CA LEU A 145 -3.48 15.59 5.43
C LEU A 145 -2.28 15.81 6.33
N ASP A 146 -1.05 15.69 5.85
CA ASP A 146 0.16 16.03 6.60
C ASP A 146 0.15 17.49 7.11
N LYS A 147 -0.51 18.38 6.36
CA LYS A 147 -0.66 19.80 6.75
C LYS A 147 -1.79 20.02 7.76
N LEU A 148 -2.71 19.08 7.91
CA LEU A 148 -3.95 19.23 8.69
C LEU A 148 -3.98 18.37 9.95
N TRP A 149 -3.41 17.17 9.88
CA TRP A 149 -3.41 16.20 10.98
C TRP A 149 -2.19 16.40 11.88
N THR A 150 -2.22 17.45 12.69
CA THR A 150 -1.08 17.89 13.51
C THR A 150 -0.68 16.90 14.62
N ASP A 151 -1.62 16.05 15.05
CA ASP A 151 -1.43 15.00 16.06
C ASP A 151 -1.37 13.59 15.42
N ARG A 152 -0.95 13.51 14.16
CA ARG A 152 -0.79 12.24 13.45
C ARG A 152 0.16 11.32 14.20
N PRO A 153 -0.24 10.06 14.49
CA PRO A 153 0.66 9.10 15.10
C PRO A 153 1.96 8.94 14.29
N PRO A 154 3.11 8.78 14.94
CA PRO A 154 4.37 8.56 14.24
C PRO A 154 4.33 7.23 13.45
N MET A 155 5.25 7.07 12.52
CA MET A 155 5.48 5.78 11.88
C MET A 155 5.88 4.73 12.93
N PRO A 156 5.51 3.44 12.72
CA PRO A 156 5.91 2.39 13.64
C PRO A 156 7.44 2.27 13.75
N GLU A 157 7.95 2.18 15.00
CA GLU A 157 9.39 2.13 15.29
C GLU A 157 9.81 0.88 16.09
N ALA A 158 8.92 -0.11 16.20
CA ALA A 158 9.21 -1.33 16.95
C ALA A 158 10.45 -2.04 16.39
N PRO A 159 11.36 -2.56 17.25
CA PRO A 159 12.56 -3.23 16.78
C PRO A 159 12.25 -4.48 15.94
N ALA A 160 13.04 -4.67 14.90
CA ALA A 160 13.06 -5.91 14.14
C ALA A 160 13.73 -7.03 14.96
N PHE A 161 13.27 -8.26 14.75
CA PHE A 161 13.90 -9.45 15.31
C PHE A 161 13.99 -10.56 14.26
N ILE A 162 14.97 -11.45 14.45
CA ILE A 162 15.26 -12.55 13.54
C ILE A 162 14.31 -13.71 13.85
N TYR A 163 13.69 -14.25 12.80
CA TYR A 163 12.92 -15.49 12.89
C TYR A 163 13.82 -16.67 12.52
N GLU A 164 14.14 -17.48 13.50
CA GLU A 164 15.15 -18.53 13.38
C GLU A 164 14.86 -19.53 12.26
N THR A 165 15.92 -19.98 11.59
CA THR A 165 15.83 -20.90 10.44
C THR A 165 15.15 -22.22 10.78
N GLN A 166 15.24 -22.69 12.03
CA GLN A 166 14.54 -23.91 12.48
C GLN A 166 13.02 -23.80 12.35
N TYR A 167 12.45 -22.59 12.48
CA TYR A 167 11.02 -22.33 12.30
C TYR A 167 10.71 -21.85 10.86
N ALA A 168 11.65 -21.16 10.23
CA ALA A 168 11.51 -20.61 8.89
C ALA A 168 11.76 -21.64 7.76
N GLY A 169 12.34 -22.79 8.10
CA GLY A 169 12.65 -23.89 7.20
C GLY A 169 13.85 -23.66 6.28
N LYS A 170 14.09 -22.44 5.81
CA LYS A 170 15.23 -22.04 4.97
C LYS A 170 15.81 -20.72 5.46
N SER A 171 17.11 -20.54 5.30
CA SER A 171 17.79 -19.27 5.54
C SER A 171 17.41 -18.22 4.49
N SER A 172 17.59 -16.95 4.80
CA SER A 172 17.38 -15.85 3.83
C SER A 172 18.29 -15.97 2.61
N ILE A 173 19.52 -16.43 2.79
CA ILE A 173 20.47 -16.66 1.69
C ILE A 173 19.89 -17.68 0.70
N GLU A 174 19.37 -18.81 1.19
CA GLU A 174 18.75 -19.85 0.35
C GLU A 174 17.50 -19.31 -0.37
N LYS A 175 16.65 -18.51 0.33
CA LYS A 175 15.45 -17.93 -0.25
C LYS A 175 15.78 -16.93 -1.35
N ILE A 176 16.74 -16.03 -1.12
CA ILE A 176 17.21 -15.06 -2.12
C ILE A 176 17.81 -15.78 -3.33
N ALA A 177 18.58 -16.86 -3.10
CA ALA A 177 19.13 -17.66 -4.20
C ALA A 177 18.04 -18.35 -5.04
N ILE A 178 16.98 -18.85 -4.40
CA ILE A 178 15.79 -19.38 -5.08
C ILE A 178 15.13 -18.31 -5.95
N ILE A 179 14.86 -17.12 -5.37
CA ILE A 179 14.24 -16.00 -6.08
C ILE A 179 15.09 -15.61 -7.30
N ARG A 180 16.41 -15.46 -7.13
CA ARG A 180 17.32 -15.15 -8.26
C ARG A 180 17.27 -16.19 -9.38
N LYS A 181 17.12 -17.47 -9.02
CA LYS A 181 16.96 -18.55 -10.00
C LYS A 181 15.63 -18.42 -10.78
N GLU A 182 14.55 -18.10 -10.11
CA GLU A 182 13.25 -17.89 -10.76
C GLU A 182 13.23 -16.62 -11.62
N LEU A 183 13.87 -15.52 -11.19
CA LEU A 183 14.04 -14.31 -12.00
C LEU A 183 14.70 -14.60 -13.37
N LYS A 184 15.72 -15.44 -13.39
CA LYS A 184 16.37 -15.86 -14.64
C LYS A 184 15.40 -16.58 -15.58
N LYS A 185 14.48 -17.39 -15.06
CA LYS A 185 13.46 -18.06 -15.87
C LYS A 185 12.44 -17.10 -16.47
N CYS A 186 12.14 -16.01 -15.76
CA CYS A 186 11.22 -14.97 -16.21
C CYS A 186 11.91 -13.89 -17.07
N ASN A 187 13.21 -14.03 -17.38
CA ASN A 187 14.01 -13.00 -18.05
C ASN A 187 13.94 -11.62 -17.33
N ALA A 188 13.84 -11.64 -16.02
CA ALA A 188 13.88 -10.45 -15.17
C ALA A 188 15.27 -10.31 -14.52
N LYS A 189 15.75 -9.07 -14.40
CA LYS A 189 17.07 -8.75 -13.81
C LYS A 189 16.97 -8.38 -12.35
N ALA A 190 15.80 -7.92 -11.91
CA ALA A 190 15.53 -7.58 -10.53
C ALA A 190 14.07 -7.87 -10.16
N LEU A 191 13.80 -7.97 -8.84
CA LEU A 191 12.47 -8.09 -8.24
C LEU A 191 12.31 -7.00 -7.19
N PHE A 192 11.22 -6.24 -7.28
CA PHE A 192 10.80 -5.32 -6.22
C PHE A 192 9.62 -5.91 -5.45
N LEU A 193 9.78 -6.00 -4.13
CA LEU A 193 8.77 -6.47 -3.19
C LEU A 193 8.29 -5.32 -2.31
N SER A 194 6.98 -5.12 -2.26
CA SER A 194 6.31 -4.18 -1.37
C SER A 194 5.35 -4.87 -0.39
N ALA A 195 4.93 -6.11 -0.66
CA ALA A 195 4.11 -6.87 0.26
C ALA A 195 4.91 -7.29 1.50
N LEU A 196 4.46 -6.87 2.68
CA LEU A 196 5.20 -7.00 3.94
C LEU A 196 5.42 -8.45 4.36
N ASP A 197 4.47 -9.33 4.08
CA ASP A 197 4.53 -10.76 4.34
C ASP A 197 5.59 -11.46 3.46
N GLU A 198 5.67 -11.08 2.19
CA GLU A 198 6.67 -11.59 1.25
C GLU A 198 8.11 -11.17 1.66
N ILE A 199 8.26 -9.93 2.11
CA ILE A 199 9.54 -9.41 2.63
C ILE A 199 9.93 -10.13 3.93
N ALA A 200 8.98 -10.24 4.87
CA ALA A 200 9.19 -10.92 6.13
C ALA A 200 9.56 -12.40 5.94
N TRP A 201 8.94 -13.08 4.96
CA TRP A 201 9.30 -14.45 4.59
C TRP A 201 10.71 -14.50 3.99
N THR A 202 11.03 -13.61 3.06
CA THR A 202 12.31 -13.62 2.33
C THR A 202 13.50 -13.40 3.27
N LEU A 203 13.39 -12.42 4.15
CA LEU A 203 14.48 -12.01 5.04
C LEU A 203 14.49 -12.74 6.38
N ASN A 204 13.51 -13.57 6.70
CA ASN A 204 13.33 -14.14 8.03
C ASN A 204 13.32 -13.07 9.14
N LEU A 205 12.80 -11.90 8.86
CA LEU A 205 12.63 -10.84 9.84
C LEU A 205 11.16 -10.69 10.23
N ARG A 206 10.94 -10.34 11.49
CA ARG A 206 9.62 -10.03 12.03
C ARG A 206 9.67 -8.74 12.84
N GLY A 207 8.51 -8.12 13.03
CA GLY A 207 8.34 -6.95 13.86
C GLY A 207 6.89 -6.78 14.27
N ASN A 208 6.58 -5.69 14.95
CA ASN A 208 5.26 -5.41 15.50
C ASN A 208 4.70 -4.08 14.96
N ASP A 209 4.98 -3.76 13.71
CA ASP A 209 4.52 -2.52 13.09
C ASP A 209 3.01 -2.48 12.86
N VAL A 210 2.44 -3.65 12.62
CA VAL A 210 1.02 -3.83 12.33
C VAL A 210 0.41 -4.73 13.40
N HIS A 211 -0.74 -4.31 13.95
CA HIS A 211 -1.43 -5.08 14.98
C HIS A 211 -1.87 -6.46 14.44
N CYS A 212 -1.60 -7.51 15.21
CA CYS A 212 -1.89 -8.91 14.87
C CYS A 212 -1.16 -9.44 13.60
N ASN A 213 -0.21 -8.71 13.05
CA ASN A 213 0.60 -9.14 11.91
C ASN A 213 2.09 -8.88 12.18
N PRO A 214 2.93 -9.91 12.35
CA PRO A 214 4.32 -9.74 12.76
C PRO A 214 5.23 -9.33 11.59
N VAL A 215 4.94 -8.22 10.97
CA VAL A 215 5.67 -7.67 9.82
C VAL A 215 6.34 -6.34 10.15
N LEU A 216 7.26 -5.94 9.28
CA LEU A 216 7.97 -4.66 9.31
C LEU A 216 7.61 -3.85 8.07
N VAL A 217 7.24 -2.60 8.27
CA VAL A 217 7.05 -1.62 7.19
C VAL A 217 8.40 -1.40 6.50
N SER A 218 8.51 -1.87 5.26
CA SER A 218 9.78 -1.92 4.53
C SER A 218 9.56 -2.28 3.06
N TYR A 219 10.57 -2.02 2.22
CA TYR A 219 10.65 -2.50 0.84
C TYR A 219 11.88 -3.37 0.64
N LEU A 220 11.84 -4.25 -0.34
CA LEU A 220 12.97 -5.12 -0.68
C LEU A 220 13.17 -5.16 -2.20
N LEU A 221 14.41 -4.89 -2.62
CA LEU A 221 14.82 -5.01 -4.01
C LEU A 221 15.90 -6.11 -4.10
N ILE A 222 15.69 -7.09 -4.94
CA ILE A 222 16.61 -8.20 -5.18
C ILE A 222 17.09 -8.12 -6.63
N GLU A 223 18.36 -7.84 -6.81
CA GLU A 223 19.06 -7.85 -8.09
C GLU A 223 19.86 -9.13 -8.28
N GLU A 224 20.48 -9.32 -9.44
CA GLU A 224 21.27 -10.51 -9.74
C GLU A 224 22.38 -10.76 -8.71
N ASN A 225 23.08 -9.70 -8.28
CA ASN A 225 24.21 -9.80 -7.37
C ASN A 225 23.98 -9.10 -6.03
N GLU A 226 23.10 -8.11 -5.95
CA GLU A 226 22.87 -7.29 -4.79
C GLU A 226 21.44 -7.47 -4.25
N THR A 227 21.26 -7.16 -2.97
CA THR A 227 19.95 -7.14 -2.31
C THR A 227 19.89 -5.90 -1.45
N HIS A 228 18.82 -5.11 -1.59
CA HIS A 228 18.65 -3.82 -0.94
C HIS A 228 17.38 -3.82 -0.09
N TYR A 229 17.51 -3.58 1.20
CA TYR A 229 16.42 -3.55 2.16
C TYR A 229 16.21 -2.14 2.67
N PHE A 230 15.04 -1.59 2.42
CA PHE A 230 14.66 -0.23 2.77
C PHE A 230 13.76 -0.25 4.01
N ILE A 231 14.28 0.20 5.14
CA ILE A 231 13.61 0.16 6.43
C ILE A 231 14.05 1.36 7.28
N GLN A 232 13.22 1.76 8.24
CA GLN A 232 13.61 2.80 9.19
C GLN A 232 14.80 2.32 10.05
N PRO A 233 15.89 3.11 10.13
CA PRO A 233 17.11 2.71 10.86
C PRO A 233 16.88 2.38 12.33
N GLN A 234 15.90 3.04 12.98
CA GLN A 234 15.56 2.83 14.40
C GLN A 234 15.11 1.40 14.71
N LYS A 235 14.60 0.68 13.70
CA LYS A 235 14.18 -0.72 13.85
C LYS A 235 15.33 -1.72 13.83
N ILE A 236 16.50 -1.31 13.35
CA ILE A 236 17.64 -2.20 13.14
C ILE A 236 18.47 -2.28 14.44
N THR A 237 18.33 -3.39 15.14
CA THR A 237 19.18 -3.72 16.29
C THR A 237 20.59 -4.13 15.83
N ALA A 238 21.58 -4.14 16.74
CA ALA A 238 22.95 -4.60 16.44
C ALA A 238 22.96 -6.06 15.93
N GLU A 239 22.10 -6.91 16.48
CA GLU A 239 21.93 -8.30 16.05
C GLU A 239 21.40 -8.38 14.61
N VAL A 240 20.33 -7.63 14.29
CA VAL A 240 19.76 -7.58 12.96
C VAL A 240 20.74 -6.99 11.95
N ALA A 241 21.50 -5.95 12.31
CA ALA A 241 22.52 -5.38 11.45
C ALA A 241 23.62 -6.42 11.09
N THR A 242 24.06 -7.18 12.07
CA THR A 242 25.03 -8.28 11.85
C THR A 242 24.45 -9.34 10.93
N TYR A 243 23.21 -9.77 11.19
CA TYR A 243 22.50 -10.75 10.36
C TYR A 243 22.34 -10.27 8.92
N MET A 244 21.97 -9.01 8.68
CA MET A 244 21.85 -8.44 7.32
C MET A 244 23.19 -8.44 6.59
N LYS A 245 24.27 -8.09 7.28
CA LYS A 245 25.63 -8.13 6.72
C LYS A 245 26.04 -9.55 6.34
N GLU A 246 25.77 -10.53 7.20
CA GLU A 246 26.09 -11.94 6.96
C GLU A 246 25.27 -12.54 5.80
N THR A 247 24.04 -12.06 5.62
CA THR A 247 23.17 -12.47 4.51
C THR A 247 23.42 -11.71 3.20
N GLY A 248 24.34 -10.75 3.20
CA GLY A 248 24.69 -9.94 2.02
C GLY A 248 23.58 -8.97 1.60
N VAL A 249 22.83 -8.44 2.57
CA VAL A 249 21.75 -7.47 2.35
C VAL A 249 22.22 -6.07 2.73
N ASN A 250 22.15 -5.13 1.79
CA ASN A 250 22.47 -3.72 1.96
C ASN A 250 21.27 -3.00 2.60
N LEU A 251 21.51 -2.29 3.70
CA LEU A 251 20.50 -1.52 4.41
C LEU A 251 20.43 -0.08 3.88
N HIS A 252 19.22 0.41 3.69
CA HIS A 252 18.88 1.77 3.28
C HIS A 252 17.77 2.31 4.16
N THR A 253 17.61 3.63 4.22
CA THR A 253 16.43 4.22 4.89
C THR A 253 15.17 3.96 4.07
N TYR A 254 14.03 3.87 4.74
CA TYR A 254 12.75 3.58 4.09
C TYR A 254 12.42 4.58 2.97
N GLU A 255 12.72 5.84 3.21
CA GLU A 255 12.46 6.97 2.31
C GLU A 255 13.33 6.94 1.04
N GLU A 256 14.46 6.23 1.06
CA GLU A 256 15.34 6.11 -0.11
C GLU A 256 14.78 5.20 -1.21
N ALA A 257 13.77 4.37 -0.92
CA ALA A 257 13.25 3.39 -1.87
C ALA A 257 12.80 4.01 -3.20
N GLU A 258 12.03 5.10 -3.15
CA GLU A 258 11.54 5.80 -4.34
C GLU A 258 12.69 6.39 -5.17
N ALA A 259 13.61 7.07 -4.51
CA ALA A 259 14.80 7.64 -5.16
C ALA A 259 15.74 6.55 -5.71
N TYR A 260 15.78 5.38 -5.09
CA TYR A 260 16.55 4.25 -5.60
C TYR A 260 15.95 3.70 -6.90
N LEU A 261 14.63 3.48 -6.92
CA LEU A 261 13.91 3.00 -8.11
C LEU A 261 14.04 3.99 -9.29
N SER A 262 14.06 5.29 -9.03
CA SER A 262 14.24 6.30 -10.09
C SER A 262 15.62 6.27 -10.76
N ARG A 263 16.62 5.68 -10.11
CA ARG A 263 18.00 5.57 -10.58
C ARG A 263 18.43 4.16 -10.91
N ILE A 264 17.50 3.17 -10.77
CA ILE A 264 17.81 1.78 -11.04
C ILE A 264 18.30 1.62 -12.49
N SER A 265 19.40 0.90 -12.68
CA SER A 265 20.06 0.74 -13.98
C SER A 265 19.96 -0.68 -14.54
N VAL A 266 19.05 -1.50 -14.03
CA VAL A 266 18.79 -2.85 -14.56
C VAL A 266 17.92 -2.81 -15.81
N GLU A 267 18.14 -3.75 -16.72
CA GLU A 267 17.38 -3.87 -17.98
C GLU A 267 15.88 -4.13 -17.74
N SER A 268 15.55 -4.88 -16.68
CA SER A 268 14.16 -5.26 -16.38
C SER A 268 13.93 -5.51 -14.90
N LEU A 269 12.78 -5.03 -14.41
CA LEU A 269 12.30 -5.14 -13.05
C LEU A 269 10.98 -5.88 -13.02
N LEU A 270 10.92 -6.99 -12.31
CA LEU A 270 9.68 -7.70 -12.00
C LEU A 270 9.02 -7.04 -10.79
N LEU A 271 7.76 -6.74 -10.87
CA LEU A 271 6.91 -6.29 -9.76
C LEU A 271 5.45 -6.69 -9.98
N ASN A 272 4.70 -6.73 -8.89
CA ASN A 272 3.26 -6.99 -8.94
C ASN A 272 2.49 -5.65 -8.86
N PRO A 273 1.84 -5.18 -9.95
CA PRO A 273 1.15 -3.89 -9.95
C PRO A 273 -0.06 -3.85 -9.00
N ALA A 274 -0.64 -5.00 -8.65
CA ALA A 274 -1.72 -5.09 -7.67
C ALA A 274 -1.24 -4.97 -6.20
N LYS A 275 0.07 -5.19 -5.96
CA LYS A 275 0.68 -5.12 -4.62
C LYS A 275 1.71 -3.98 -4.50
N THR A 276 2.09 -3.35 -5.58
CA THR A 276 3.01 -2.21 -5.59
C THR A 276 2.21 -0.93 -5.67
N ASN A 277 2.44 -0.01 -4.75
CA ASN A 277 1.76 1.28 -4.77
C ASN A 277 2.19 2.11 -6.00
N TYR A 278 1.28 2.99 -6.43
CA TYR A 278 1.45 3.77 -7.65
C TYR A 278 2.65 4.72 -7.61
N ALA A 279 3.01 5.26 -6.45
CA ALA A 279 4.16 6.14 -6.32
C ALA A 279 5.46 5.37 -6.63
N MET A 280 5.65 4.18 -6.04
CA MET A 280 6.81 3.32 -6.32
C MET A 280 6.84 2.82 -7.76
N TYR A 281 5.67 2.42 -8.29
CA TYR A 281 5.55 1.98 -9.69
C TYR A 281 5.94 3.10 -10.67
N SER A 282 5.44 4.30 -10.45
CA SER A 282 5.71 5.46 -11.31
C SER A 282 7.13 6.01 -11.17
N ALA A 283 7.79 5.73 -10.05
CA ALA A 283 9.16 6.15 -9.80
C ALA A 283 10.21 5.28 -10.51
N VAL A 284 9.84 4.11 -11.03
CA VAL A 284 10.78 3.23 -11.72
C VAL A 284 11.38 3.97 -12.91
N ASN A 285 12.72 3.91 -13.03
CA ASN A 285 13.45 4.52 -14.16
C ASN A 285 12.80 4.15 -15.51
N PRO A 286 12.43 5.12 -16.35
CA PRO A 286 11.79 4.87 -17.65
C PRO A 286 12.58 3.94 -18.60
N ASP A 287 13.90 3.89 -18.45
CA ASP A 287 14.76 3.01 -19.25
C ASP A 287 14.71 1.54 -18.76
N CYS A 288 14.18 1.30 -17.56
CA CYS A 288 13.99 -0.04 -17.01
C CYS A 288 12.64 -0.61 -17.46
N ARG A 289 12.66 -1.72 -18.15
CA ARG A 289 11.43 -2.41 -18.58
C ARG A 289 10.75 -3.07 -17.38
N ILE A 290 9.54 -2.64 -17.04
CA ILE A 290 8.73 -3.30 -16.02
C ILE A 290 8.13 -4.59 -16.59
N ILE A 291 8.29 -5.68 -15.84
CA ILE A 291 7.64 -6.97 -16.09
C ILE A 291 6.56 -7.16 -15.03
N HIS A 292 5.30 -7.24 -15.44
CA HIS A 292 4.21 -7.51 -14.52
C HIS A 292 4.17 -9.01 -14.17
N GLY A 293 4.18 -9.33 -12.89
CA GLY A 293 4.09 -10.72 -12.43
C GLY A 293 3.73 -10.81 -10.96
N ALA A 294 3.07 -11.90 -10.58
CA ALA A 294 2.81 -12.19 -9.19
C ALA A 294 4.09 -12.69 -8.52
N SER A 295 4.61 -11.93 -7.57
CA SER A 295 5.74 -12.33 -6.72
C SER A 295 5.47 -13.61 -5.94
N GLY A 296 4.20 -13.86 -5.57
CA GLY A 296 3.77 -15.07 -4.88
C GLY A 296 4.19 -16.37 -5.58
N HIS A 297 4.13 -16.45 -6.91
CA HIS A 297 4.57 -17.65 -7.63
C HIS A 297 6.07 -17.93 -7.49
N LEU A 298 6.91 -16.90 -7.34
CA LEU A 298 8.35 -17.06 -7.12
C LEU A 298 8.64 -17.57 -5.69
N ILE A 299 7.76 -17.23 -4.76
CA ILE A 299 7.88 -17.54 -3.33
C ILE A 299 7.19 -18.86 -3.01
N GLU A 300 6.01 -19.13 -3.57
CA GLU A 300 5.17 -20.30 -3.30
C GLU A 300 5.60 -21.57 -4.08
N SER A 301 6.34 -21.45 -5.16
CA SER A 301 6.80 -22.61 -5.97
C SER A 301 7.65 -23.61 -5.19
N HIS A 302 8.01 -23.31 -3.94
CA HIS A 302 8.76 -24.20 -3.05
C HIS A 302 8.04 -24.33 -1.70
N PRO A 303 6.96 -25.13 -1.60
CA PRO A 303 6.27 -25.36 -0.34
C PRO A 303 7.23 -25.97 0.69
N GLN A 304 7.36 -25.32 1.82
CA GLN A 304 8.15 -25.84 2.93
C GLN A 304 7.48 -27.10 3.48
N ARG A 305 8.16 -28.24 3.46
CA ARG A 305 7.65 -29.52 3.95
C ARG A 305 7.51 -29.61 5.48
N THR A 306 7.98 -28.61 6.23
CA THR A 306 7.81 -28.53 7.68
C THR A 306 6.64 -27.63 7.97
N GLY A 307 5.49 -28.28 8.21
CA GLY A 307 4.26 -27.60 8.53
C GLY A 307 4.39 -26.74 9.77
N ASN A 308 4.08 -25.49 9.62
CA ASN A 308 3.62 -24.66 10.71
C ASN A 308 2.43 -23.86 10.23
N SER A 309 1.45 -23.77 11.09
CA SER A 309 0.10 -23.27 10.91
C SER A 309 -0.05 -21.85 10.32
N TRP A 310 1.02 -21.16 10.02
CA TRP A 310 1.04 -19.83 9.43
C TRP A 310 0.80 -19.81 7.91
N ASN A 311 1.22 -20.87 7.19
CA ASN A 311 0.89 -21.00 5.77
C ASN A 311 -0.59 -21.30 5.53
N THR A 312 -1.28 -21.83 6.53
CA THR A 312 -2.72 -22.14 6.45
C THR A 312 -3.58 -20.87 6.59
N CYS A 313 -3.10 -19.84 7.27
CA CYS A 313 -3.83 -18.57 7.39
C CYS A 313 -3.79 -17.72 6.11
N CYS A 314 -2.68 -17.77 5.34
CA CYS A 314 -2.57 -17.07 4.06
C CYS A 314 -3.34 -17.77 2.92
N HIS A 315 -3.60 -19.10 3.05
CA HIS A 315 -4.36 -19.85 2.06
C HIS A 315 -5.89 -19.85 2.29
N ALA A 316 -6.39 -19.34 3.42
CA ALA A 316 -7.81 -19.33 3.74
C ALA A 316 -8.63 -18.24 3.01
N THR A 317 -8.02 -17.38 2.23
CA THR A 317 -8.71 -16.36 1.42
C THR A 317 -8.74 -16.66 -0.07
N GLY A 318 -8.74 -17.93 -0.43
CA GLY A 318 -9.05 -18.38 -1.78
C GLY A 318 -10.55 -18.17 -2.07
N TRP A 319 -10.94 -16.98 -2.44
CA TRP A 319 -12.19 -16.73 -3.14
C TRP A 319 -11.98 -17.02 -4.63
N SER A 320 -12.16 -18.30 -4.97
CA SER A 320 -12.39 -18.69 -6.35
C SER A 320 -13.77 -18.15 -6.77
N SER A 321 -13.75 -17.39 -7.85
CA SER A 321 -14.87 -17.08 -8.73
C SER A 321 -16.06 -18.06 -8.62
N PHE A 322 -17.21 -17.55 -8.22
CA PHE A 322 -18.50 -18.11 -8.64
C PHE A 322 -19.06 -17.22 -9.73
N GLY A 323 -19.43 -17.89 -10.83
CA GLY A 323 -19.99 -17.35 -12.05
C GLY A 323 -21.39 -16.71 -11.91
#